data_53473feeef3c4b6825d4066904251075
#
_entry.id   53473feeef3c4b6825d4066904251075
#
_cell.length_a   1.000
_cell.length_b   1.000
_cell.length_c   1.000
_cell.angle_alpha   90.00
_cell.angle_beta   90.00
_cell.angle_gamma   90.00
#
_symmetry.space_group_name_H-M   'P 1'
#
loop_
_entity.id
_entity.type
_entity.pdbx_description
1 polymer ?
#
loop_
_entity_poly.entity_id
_entity_poly.type
_entity_poly.pdbx_seq_one_letter_code
_entity_poly.pdbx_strand_id
1 'polypeptide(L)'
;MKQHGFRIELPHQTLDIDGNELFGIRPYQLMVSSIAGCSASVFRKIMEKQRLEIDDMEVSAEVERDEMAANRISKITLTFVVRGFHLDKAQLEKNLELAHNNCSMVQTVKDSIEIEERLEVIHLNHY
;
A
#
# COMPACT_ATOMS: atom_id res chain seq x y z
N MET A 1 -18.97 -19.50 9.82
CA MET A 1 -19.68 -18.88 8.68
C MET A 1 -20.77 -17.96 9.22
N LYS A 2 -20.95 -16.82 8.59
CA LYS A 2 -21.96 -15.83 8.95
C LYS A 2 -23.14 -15.88 7.98
N GLN A 3 -24.24 -15.22 8.29
CA GLN A 3 -25.36 -15.07 7.36
C GLN A 3 -24.91 -14.32 6.10
N HIS A 4 -24.02 -13.33 6.26
CA HIS A 4 -23.38 -12.60 5.16
C HIS A 4 -21.87 -12.73 5.31
N GLY A 5 -21.22 -13.25 4.26
CA GLY A 5 -19.78 -13.40 4.23
C GLY A 5 -19.20 -14.36 5.23
N PHE A 6 -17.96 -14.13 5.59
CA PHE A 6 -17.17 -14.99 6.45
C PHE A 6 -16.39 -14.17 7.46
N ARG A 7 -16.19 -14.75 8.64
CA ARG A 7 -15.32 -14.15 9.66
C ARG A 7 -14.09 -15.02 9.83
N ILE A 8 -12.93 -14.36 9.80
CA ILE A 8 -11.65 -14.99 10.05
C ILE A 8 -11.11 -14.48 11.38
N GLU A 9 -10.74 -15.43 12.26
CA GLU A 9 -10.14 -15.10 13.54
C GLU A 9 -8.62 -15.17 13.41
N LEU A 10 -7.95 -14.08 13.72
CA LEU A 10 -6.50 -13.97 13.77
C LEU A 10 -6.07 -13.85 15.23
N PRO A 11 -4.77 -14.05 15.56
CA PRO A 11 -4.32 -14.05 16.95
C PRO A 11 -4.75 -12.82 17.77
N HIS A 12 -4.82 -11.65 17.15
CA HIS A 12 -5.16 -10.39 17.84
C HIS A 12 -6.31 -9.61 17.20
N GLN A 13 -6.88 -10.13 16.12
CA GLN A 13 -7.91 -9.41 15.36
C GLN A 13 -8.87 -10.38 14.71
N THR A 14 -10.07 -9.91 14.43
CA THR A 14 -11.02 -10.62 13.58
C THR A 14 -11.28 -9.79 12.32
N LEU A 15 -11.49 -10.47 11.19
CA LEU A 15 -11.84 -9.85 9.92
C LEU A 15 -13.16 -10.39 9.42
N ASP A 16 -14.04 -9.48 9.02
CA ASP A 16 -15.25 -9.84 8.29
C ASP A 16 -15.00 -9.60 6.81
N ILE A 17 -15.23 -10.64 6.00
CA ILE A 17 -14.97 -10.63 4.56
C ILE A 17 -16.26 -10.92 3.80
N ASP A 18 -16.63 -10.06 2.87
CA ASP A 18 -17.78 -10.23 2.00
C ASP A 18 -17.55 -9.49 0.68
N GLY A 19 -18.10 -10.02 -0.41
CA GLY A 19 -18.14 -9.32 -1.68
C GLY A 19 -18.98 -8.05 -1.65
N ASN A 20 -19.89 -7.93 -0.69
CA ASN A 20 -20.67 -6.72 -0.42
C ASN A 20 -20.01 -5.95 0.72
N GLU A 21 -19.54 -4.74 0.42
CA GLU A 21 -18.80 -3.90 1.39
C GLU A 21 -19.62 -3.48 2.61
N LEU A 22 -20.95 -3.64 2.58
CA LEU A 22 -21.79 -3.38 3.74
C LEU A 22 -21.60 -4.43 4.85
N PHE A 23 -21.11 -5.63 4.51
CA PHE A 23 -20.99 -6.76 5.42
C PHE A 23 -19.56 -7.19 5.73
N GLY A 24 -18.59 -6.57 5.07
CA GLY A 24 -17.20 -6.90 5.30
C GLY A 24 -16.27 -6.25 4.30
N ILE A 25 -14.98 -6.52 4.44
CA ILE A 25 -13.95 -6.06 3.52
C ILE A 25 -14.01 -6.96 2.28
N ARG A 26 -14.02 -6.35 1.10
CA ARG A 26 -13.99 -7.13 -0.14
C ARG A 26 -12.62 -7.79 -0.31
N PRO A 27 -12.55 -9.06 -0.78
CA PRO A 27 -11.29 -9.78 -0.91
C PRO A 27 -10.20 -9.01 -1.67
N TYR A 28 -10.51 -8.38 -2.80
CA TYR A 28 -9.52 -7.64 -3.56
C TYR A 28 -8.99 -6.43 -2.80
N GLN A 29 -9.86 -5.75 -2.03
CA GLN A 29 -9.46 -4.60 -1.21
C GLN A 29 -8.50 -5.02 -0.10
N LEU A 30 -8.74 -6.18 0.51
CA LEU A 30 -7.86 -6.73 1.53
C LEU A 30 -6.48 -7.05 0.97
N MET A 31 -6.43 -7.67 -0.21
CA MET A 31 -5.18 -7.97 -0.89
C MET A 31 -4.41 -6.69 -1.24
N VAL A 32 -5.07 -5.70 -1.84
CA VAL A 32 -4.47 -4.41 -2.19
C VAL A 32 -3.96 -3.69 -0.94
N SER A 33 -4.74 -3.70 0.14
CA SER A 33 -4.36 -3.08 1.41
C SER A 33 -3.13 -3.73 2.01
N SER A 34 -2.99 -5.04 1.91
CA SER A 34 -1.81 -5.75 2.41
C SER A 34 -0.54 -5.34 1.65
N ILE A 35 -0.63 -5.18 0.34
CA ILE A 35 0.48 -4.75 -0.51
C ILE A 35 0.85 -3.29 -0.21
N ALA A 36 -0.14 -2.41 -0.17
CA ALA A 36 0.07 -0.99 0.12
C ALA A 36 0.66 -0.77 1.52
N GLY A 37 0.11 -1.44 2.53
CA GLY A 37 0.58 -1.33 3.91
C GLY A 37 1.99 -1.86 4.10
N CYS A 38 2.33 -2.96 3.45
CA CYS A 38 3.68 -3.53 3.49
C CYS A 38 4.69 -2.57 2.85
N SER A 39 4.40 -2.07 1.64
CA SER A 39 5.27 -1.13 0.93
C SER A 39 5.47 0.16 1.73
N ALA A 40 4.39 0.71 2.26
CA ALA A 40 4.44 1.93 3.08
C ALA A 40 5.26 1.71 4.35
N SER A 41 5.12 0.57 5.01
CA SER A 41 5.88 0.24 6.23
C SER A 41 7.38 0.14 5.96
N VAL A 42 7.78 -0.49 4.86
CA VAL A 42 9.20 -0.60 4.49
C VAL A 42 9.77 0.78 4.16
N PHE A 43 9.03 1.57 3.38
CA PHE A 43 9.41 2.93 3.01
C PHE A 43 9.60 3.80 4.26
N ARG A 44 8.64 3.75 5.18
CA ARG A 44 8.70 4.49 6.45
C ARG A 44 9.94 4.13 7.27
N LYS A 45 10.26 2.84 7.38
CA LYS A 45 11.44 2.38 8.12
C LYS A 45 12.75 2.89 7.51
N ILE A 46 12.84 2.93 6.18
CA ILE A 46 14.01 3.48 5.50
C ILE A 46 14.20 4.95 5.85
N MET A 47 13.11 5.73 5.79
CA MET A 47 13.15 7.15 6.11
C MET A 47 13.48 7.40 7.58
N GLU A 48 12.94 6.58 8.49
CA GLU A 48 13.25 6.67 9.92
C GLU A 48 14.74 6.42 10.20
N LYS A 49 15.33 5.43 9.54
CA LYS A 49 16.76 5.14 9.66
C LYS A 49 17.64 6.29 9.16
N GLN A 50 17.17 7.02 8.17
CA GLN A 50 17.85 8.20 7.64
C GLN A 50 17.57 9.47 8.44
N ARG A 51 16.72 9.37 9.47
CA ARG A 51 16.35 10.48 10.35
C ARG A 51 15.75 11.66 9.58
N LEU A 52 14.94 11.37 8.57
CA LEU A 52 14.24 12.41 7.81
C LEU A 52 13.07 12.97 8.63
N GLU A 53 12.81 14.25 8.48
CA GLU A 53 11.72 14.93 9.17
C GLU A 53 10.42 14.79 8.38
N ILE A 54 9.77 13.64 8.56
CA ILE A 54 8.49 13.34 7.91
C ILE A 54 7.35 13.74 8.86
N ASP A 55 6.49 14.64 8.40
CA ASP A 55 5.30 15.04 9.16
C ASP A 55 4.16 14.05 8.96
N ASP A 56 3.93 13.66 7.71
CA ASP A 56 2.86 12.73 7.37
C ASP A 56 3.15 12.03 6.06
N MET A 57 2.53 10.87 5.88
CA MET A 57 2.57 10.12 4.63
C MET A 57 1.21 9.49 4.38
N GLU A 58 0.66 9.76 3.21
CA GLU A 58 -0.58 9.15 2.74
C GLU A 58 -0.28 8.22 1.57
N VAL A 59 -0.96 7.08 1.54
CA VAL A 59 -0.83 6.13 0.45
C VAL A 59 -2.22 5.85 -0.11
N SER A 60 -2.38 6.03 -1.40
CA SER A 60 -3.60 5.66 -2.11
C SER A 60 -3.29 4.59 -3.15
N ALA A 61 -4.29 3.79 -3.47
CA ALA A 61 -4.17 2.71 -4.43
C ALA A 61 -5.27 2.78 -5.47
N GLU A 62 -4.88 2.72 -6.74
CA GLU A 62 -5.79 2.54 -7.87
C GLU A 62 -5.60 1.14 -8.41
N VAL A 63 -6.70 0.43 -8.66
CA VAL A 63 -6.68 -0.98 -9.04
C VAL A 63 -7.32 -1.17 -10.40
N GLU A 64 -6.62 -1.87 -11.28
CA GLU A 64 -7.17 -2.34 -12.54
C GLU A 64 -7.41 -3.84 -12.44
N ARG A 65 -8.58 -4.27 -12.88
CA ARG A 65 -8.98 -5.69 -12.85
C ARG A 65 -9.31 -6.15 -14.27
N ASP A 66 -8.94 -7.37 -14.58
CA ASP A 66 -9.18 -7.95 -15.89
C ASP A 66 -10.50 -8.71 -15.91
N GLU A 67 -11.54 -8.11 -16.50
CA GLU A 67 -12.86 -8.70 -16.59
C GLU A 67 -12.88 -9.99 -17.41
N MET A 68 -11.96 -10.15 -18.35
CA MET A 68 -11.84 -11.33 -19.19
C MET A 68 -11.15 -12.50 -18.48
N ALA A 69 -10.57 -12.25 -17.32
CA ALA A 69 -9.85 -13.25 -16.53
C ALA A 69 -10.36 -13.26 -15.07
N ALA A 70 -11.67 -13.47 -14.89
CA ALA A 70 -12.33 -13.60 -13.59
C ALA A 70 -12.14 -12.39 -12.68
N ASN A 71 -11.99 -11.19 -13.26
CA ASN A 71 -11.71 -9.96 -12.52
C ASN A 71 -10.43 -10.03 -11.66
N ARG A 72 -9.41 -10.77 -12.11
CA ARG A 72 -8.12 -10.79 -11.42
C ARG A 72 -7.54 -9.39 -11.35
N ILE A 73 -6.81 -9.11 -10.29
CA ILE A 73 -6.08 -7.85 -10.18
C ILE A 73 -4.92 -7.91 -11.19
N SER A 74 -4.92 -7.00 -12.17
CA SER A 74 -3.88 -6.94 -13.20
C SER A 74 -2.84 -5.86 -12.94
N LYS A 75 -3.25 -4.74 -12.33
CA LYS A 75 -2.35 -3.63 -12.01
C LYS A 75 -2.81 -2.90 -10.76
N ILE A 76 -1.83 -2.50 -9.95
CA ILE A 76 -2.03 -1.64 -8.79
C ILE A 76 -1.10 -0.44 -8.93
N THR A 77 -1.64 0.76 -8.87
CA THR A 77 -0.85 1.99 -8.81
C THR A 77 -0.92 2.54 -7.39
N LEU A 78 0.21 2.59 -6.72
CA LEU A 78 0.35 3.15 -5.38
C LEU A 78 0.89 4.57 -5.49
N THR A 79 0.20 5.53 -4.92
CA THR A 79 0.66 6.91 -4.85
C THR A 79 0.97 7.26 -3.40
N PHE A 80 2.24 7.63 -3.17
CA PHE A 80 2.74 8.04 -1.86
C PHE A 80 2.85 9.55 -1.83
N VAL A 81 2.16 10.19 -0.91
CA VAL A 81 2.25 11.63 -0.67
C VAL A 81 2.99 11.83 0.65
N VAL A 82 4.20 12.36 0.58
CA VAL A 82 5.06 12.57 1.75
C VAL A 82 5.15 14.06 2.05
N ARG A 83 4.82 14.42 3.28
CA ARG A 83 4.90 15.80 3.79
C ARG A 83 5.98 15.87 4.83
N GLY A 84 6.83 16.86 4.73
CA GLY A 84 7.89 17.03 5.71
C GLY A 84 8.80 18.21 5.44
N PHE A 85 9.86 18.31 6.24
CA PHE A 85 10.81 19.39 6.22
C PHE A 85 12.14 18.92 5.64
N HIS A 86 12.77 19.78 4.83
CA HIS A 86 14.09 19.49 4.26
C HIS A 86 14.16 18.18 3.47
N LEU A 87 13.10 17.86 2.72
CA LEU A 87 13.02 16.64 1.93
C LEU A 87 13.69 16.83 0.56
N ASP A 88 14.42 15.81 0.14
CA ASP A 88 15.02 15.72 -1.19
C ASP A 88 14.25 14.68 -1.99
N LYS A 89 13.57 15.10 -3.04
CA LYS A 89 12.75 14.21 -3.87
C LYS A 89 13.56 13.05 -4.47
N ALA A 90 14.77 13.33 -4.94
CA ALA A 90 15.63 12.30 -5.53
C ALA A 90 15.98 11.21 -4.51
N GLN A 91 16.26 11.59 -3.26
CA GLN A 91 16.51 10.66 -2.17
C GLN A 91 15.27 9.82 -1.85
N LEU A 92 14.11 10.46 -1.80
CA LEU A 92 12.85 9.75 -1.53
C LEU A 92 12.49 8.79 -2.67
N GLU A 93 12.76 9.14 -3.90
CA GLU A 93 12.55 8.23 -5.04
C GLU A 93 13.44 7.00 -4.93
N LYS A 94 14.71 7.15 -4.56
CA LYS A 94 15.62 6.02 -4.31
C LYS A 94 15.14 5.17 -3.15
N ASN A 95 14.66 5.80 -2.08
CA ASN A 95 14.12 5.10 -0.93
C ASN A 95 12.88 4.29 -1.29
N LEU A 96 12.01 4.84 -2.14
CA LEU A 96 10.82 4.15 -2.59
C LEU A 96 11.16 2.94 -3.47
N GLU A 97 12.14 3.08 -4.36
CA GLU A 97 12.63 1.96 -5.17
C GLU A 97 13.22 0.86 -4.27
N LEU A 98 13.99 1.24 -3.27
CA LEU A 98 14.54 0.29 -2.29
C LEU A 98 13.42 -0.41 -1.51
N ALA A 99 12.39 0.32 -1.12
CA ALA A 99 11.22 -0.25 -0.45
C ALA A 99 10.50 -1.26 -1.35
N HIS A 100 10.31 -0.93 -2.62
CA HIS A 100 9.70 -1.82 -3.62
C HIS A 100 10.46 -3.15 -3.70
N ASN A 101 11.78 -3.08 -3.79
CA ASN A 101 12.63 -4.27 -3.90
C ASN A 101 12.67 -5.10 -2.62
N ASN A 102 12.33 -4.54 -1.48
CA ASN A 102 12.39 -5.20 -0.17
C ASN A 102 11.00 -5.43 0.46
N CYS A 103 9.93 -5.08 -0.23
CA CYS A 103 8.58 -5.35 0.24
C CYS A 103 8.19 -6.80 -0.08
N SER A 104 8.00 -7.61 0.95
CA SER A 104 7.67 -9.03 0.76
C SER A 104 6.39 -9.24 -0.04
N MET A 105 5.36 -8.42 0.19
CA MET A 105 4.09 -8.54 -0.51
C MET A 105 4.21 -8.15 -1.99
N VAL A 106 4.95 -7.10 -2.31
CA VAL A 106 5.23 -6.72 -3.70
C VAL A 106 6.00 -7.83 -4.41
N GLN A 107 7.04 -8.36 -3.77
CA GLN A 107 7.85 -9.44 -4.34
C GLN A 107 7.04 -10.72 -4.55
N THR A 108 6.07 -10.99 -3.69
CA THR A 108 5.18 -12.14 -3.80
C THR A 108 4.31 -12.09 -5.06
N VAL A 109 3.84 -10.90 -5.46
CA VAL A 109 2.85 -10.75 -6.54
C VAL A 109 3.41 -10.15 -7.83
N LYS A 110 4.66 -9.73 -7.86
CA LYS A 110 5.26 -8.97 -8.98
C LYS A 110 5.16 -9.64 -10.34
N ASP A 111 5.13 -10.97 -10.38
CA ASP A 111 5.04 -11.72 -11.65
C ASP A 111 3.61 -11.91 -12.14
N SER A 112 2.62 -11.56 -11.30
CA SER A 112 1.19 -11.67 -11.63
C SER A 112 0.51 -10.32 -11.73
N ILE A 113 0.94 -9.35 -10.93
CA ILE A 113 0.34 -8.03 -10.83
C ILE A 113 1.41 -6.99 -11.13
N GLU A 114 1.10 -6.09 -12.06
CA GLU A 114 1.96 -4.94 -12.31
C GLU A 114 1.79 -3.94 -11.16
N ILE A 115 2.88 -3.61 -10.48
CA ILE A 115 2.88 -2.63 -9.39
C ILE A 115 3.63 -1.38 -9.85
N GLU A 116 2.90 -0.28 -9.98
CA GLU A 116 3.47 1.04 -10.27
C GLU A 116 3.43 1.87 -8.99
N GLU A 117 4.53 2.53 -8.68
CA GLU A 117 4.62 3.41 -7.51
C GLU A 117 4.92 4.83 -7.95
N ARG A 118 4.15 5.78 -7.41
CA ARG A 118 4.28 7.22 -7.68
C ARG A 118 4.54 7.96 -6.39
N LEU A 119 5.32 9.01 -6.49
CA LEU A 119 5.72 9.82 -5.33
C LEU A 119 5.36 11.28 -5.56
N GLU A 120 4.69 11.87 -4.56
CA GLU A 120 4.50 13.32 -4.46
C GLU A 120 5.14 13.78 -3.16
N VAL A 121 5.90 14.87 -3.23
CA VAL A 121 6.57 15.45 -2.06
C VAL A 121 5.99 16.83 -1.81
N ILE A 122 5.50 17.05 -0.59
CA ILE A 122 5.01 18.37 -0.15
C ILE A 122 6.00 18.90 0.88
N HIS A 123 6.64 20.02 0.53
CA HIS A 123 7.62 20.66 1.38
C HIS A 123 6.91 21.57 2.38
N LEU A 124 7.14 21.34 3.66
CA LEU A 124 6.64 22.19 4.73
C LEU A 124 7.70 23.22 5.10
N ASN A 125 7.24 24.38 5.55
CA ASN A 125 8.10 25.48 5.95
C ASN A 125 7.90 25.81 7.42
N HIS A 126 9.00 26.10 8.10
CA HIS A 126 8.95 26.66 9.45
C HIS A 126 8.71 28.17 9.35
N TYR A 127 7.76 28.67 10.12
CA TYR A 127 7.47 30.11 10.24
C TYR A 127 7.83 30.63 11.61
#